data_55491065cedc76f101309b44aa30820a
#
_entry.id   55491065cedc76f101309b44aa30820a
#
_cell.length_a   1.000
_cell.length_b   1.000
_cell.length_c   1.000
_cell.angle_alpha   90.00
_cell.angle_beta   90.00
_cell.angle_gamma   90.00
#
_symmetry.space_group_name_H-M   'P 1'
#
loop_
_entity.id
_entity.type
_entity.pdbx_description
1 polymer ?
#
loop_
_entity_poly.entity_id
_entity_poly.type
_entity_poly.pdbx_seq_one_letter_code
_entity_poly.pdbx_strand_id
1 'polypeptide(L)'
;MNVVPTSENGPPPVYREIAEELRERIRSGRYADGDRLPGENSLMERYGVARATARQALSVLINEGLAVAVRGSGVYARLFRPLRRHGARRLSKESWGSGRAIWQTDSDTRGYEVEGLVIEEVTPAEHVLRILELPEGATVLRRSRRYLVDGRPVQSAVSHLSPHLWEGREDSEAARRIRAHDSGPGGIYARLTELGHTPAHFTEEIRARMPTPEESVELELFPGTPVLEMARTALTGHHRPVEFNEIIMDGSAYVLQYDFDA
;
A
#
# COMPACT_ATOMS: atom_id res chain seq x y z
N MET A 1 -16.53 -42.20 -1.82
CA MET A 1 -15.24 -41.75 -2.34
C MET A 1 -15.34 -41.65 -3.86
N ASN A 2 -15.79 -40.50 -4.37
CA ASN A 2 -15.88 -40.24 -5.79
C ASN A 2 -14.71 -39.36 -6.16
N VAL A 3 -13.72 -39.93 -6.80
CA VAL A 3 -12.61 -39.23 -7.45
C VAL A 3 -13.16 -38.62 -8.73
N VAL A 4 -13.18 -37.28 -8.78
CA VAL A 4 -13.47 -36.53 -10.01
C VAL A 4 -12.24 -36.64 -10.90
N PRO A 5 -12.32 -37.16 -12.11
CA PRO A 5 -11.17 -37.20 -13.03
C PRO A 5 -10.96 -35.84 -13.64
N THR A 6 -9.85 -35.17 -13.30
CA THR A 6 -9.30 -34.02 -14.01
C THR A 6 -8.43 -34.53 -15.16
N SER A 7 -8.94 -34.47 -16.38
CA SER A 7 -8.11 -34.41 -17.59
C SER A 7 -8.95 -33.99 -18.80
N GLU A 8 -9.13 -32.69 -18.98
CA GLU A 8 -9.41 -32.15 -20.31
C GLU A 8 -8.08 -31.88 -21.02
N ASN A 9 -7.50 -32.92 -21.62
CA ASN A 9 -6.35 -32.79 -22.52
C ASN A 9 -6.85 -32.43 -23.94
N GLY A 10 -7.46 -31.25 -24.06
CA GLY A 10 -7.67 -30.59 -25.35
C GLY A 10 -6.63 -29.47 -25.52
N PRO A 11 -6.34 -28.97 -26.75
CA PRO A 11 -5.54 -27.80 -26.94
C PRO A 11 -6.15 -26.65 -26.14
N PRO A 12 -5.31 -25.78 -25.52
CA PRO A 12 -5.81 -24.70 -24.73
C PRO A 12 -6.74 -23.78 -25.55
N PRO A 13 -7.81 -23.27 -24.98
CA PRO A 13 -8.70 -22.37 -25.71
C PRO A 13 -7.92 -21.17 -26.28
N VAL A 14 -8.21 -20.79 -27.53
CA VAL A 14 -7.47 -19.76 -28.28
C VAL A 14 -7.29 -18.43 -27.52
N TYR A 15 -8.25 -18.04 -26.68
CA TYR A 15 -8.09 -16.83 -25.86
C TYR A 15 -6.96 -16.95 -24.85
N ARG A 16 -6.63 -18.17 -24.36
CA ARG A 16 -5.49 -18.40 -23.46
C ARG A 16 -4.16 -18.30 -24.21
N GLU A 17 -4.09 -18.76 -25.44
CA GLU A 17 -2.88 -18.63 -26.28
C GLU A 17 -2.60 -17.15 -26.58
N ILE A 18 -3.63 -16.38 -26.94
CA ILE A 18 -3.50 -14.93 -27.14
C ILE A 18 -3.04 -14.24 -25.83
N ALA A 19 -3.64 -14.59 -24.71
CA ALA A 19 -3.25 -14.03 -23.41
C ALA A 19 -1.79 -14.39 -23.05
N GLU A 20 -1.36 -15.62 -23.31
CA GLU A 20 0.03 -16.06 -23.06
C GLU A 20 1.02 -15.27 -23.93
N GLU A 21 0.76 -15.12 -25.23
CA GLU A 21 1.65 -14.34 -26.11
C GLU A 21 1.77 -12.87 -25.66
N LEU A 22 0.66 -12.25 -25.27
CA LEU A 22 0.66 -10.88 -24.77
C LEU A 22 1.38 -10.79 -23.41
N ARG A 23 1.19 -11.78 -22.53
CA ARG A 23 1.88 -11.88 -21.23
C ARG A 23 3.40 -11.94 -21.41
N GLU A 24 3.89 -12.77 -22.32
CA GLU A 24 5.30 -12.87 -22.66
C GLU A 24 5.86 -11.55 -23.18
N ARG A 25 5.10 -10.85 -24.02
CA ARG A 25 5.49 -9.53 -24.55
C ARG A 25 5.57 -8.46 -23.47
N ILE A 26 4.66 -8.49 -22.50
CA ILE A 26 4.71 -7.61 -21.33
C ILE A 26 5.93 -7.95 -20.47
N ARG A 27 6.12 -9.22 -20.12
CA ARG A 27 7.24 -9.68 -19.28
C ARG A 27 8.61 -9.45 -19.90
N SER A 28 8.74 -9.62 -21.22
CA SER A 28 9.96 -9.36 -21.95
C SER A 28 10.27 -7.88 -22.19
N GLY A 29 9.38 -6.97 -21.75
CA GLY A 29 9.53 -5.53 -21.91
C GLY A 29 9.21 -5.00 -23.32
N ARG A 30 8.60 -5.82 -24.20
CA ARG A 30 8.10 -5.35 -25.49
C ARG A 30 6.93 -4.38 -25.37
N TYR A 31 6.21 -4.47 -24.29
CA TYR A 31 5.27 -3.44 -23.83
C TYR A 31 5.82 -2.90 -22.50
N ALA A 32 6.17 -1.63 -22.48
CA ALA A 32 6.55 -0.95 -21.25
C ALA A 32 5.29 -0.71 -20.36
N ASP A 33 5.53 -0.33 -19.11
CA ASP A 33 4.44 0.08 -18.23
C ASP A 33 3.69 1.28 -18.82
N GLY A 34 2.37 1.16 -18.94
CA GLY A 34 1.53 2.18 -19.58
C GLY A 34 1.45 2.09 -21.11
N ASP A 35 2.13 1.17 -21.77
CA ASP A 35 1.98 0.97 -23.20
C ASP A 35 0.61 0.40 -23.55
N ARG A 36 0.03 0.91 -24.63
CA ARG A 36 -1.26 0.44 -25.12
C ARG A 36 -1.13 -0.95 -25.74
N LEU A 37 -1.91 -1.90 -25.25
CA LEU A 37 -2.03 -3.23 -25.85
C LEU A 37 -2.91 -3.22 -27.10
N PRO A 38 -2.78 -4.23 -27.99
CA PRO A 38 -3.67 -4.40 -29.12
C PRO A 38 -5.12 -4.47 -28.64
N GLY A 39 -6.01 -3.66 -29.21
CA GLY A 39 -7.43 -3.67 -28.90
C GLY A 39 -8.15 -4.87 -29.50
N GLU A 40 -9.43 -5.08 -29.11
CA GLU A 40 -10.26 -6.19 -29.60
C GLU A 40 -10.20 -6.33 -31.13
N ASN A 41 -10.36 -5.25 -31.89
CA ASN A 41 -10.37 -5.29 -33.35
C ASN A 41 -9.01 -5.77 -33.93
N SER A 42 -7.91 -5.26 -33.39
CA SER A 42 -6.57 -5.69 -33.81
C SER A 42 -6.29 -7.17 -33.51
N LEU A 43 -6.79 -7.67 -32.36
CA LEU A 43 -6.69 -9.07 -32.01
C LEU A 43 -7.56 -9.96 -32.90
N MET A 44 -8.78 -9.51 -33.20
CA MET A 44 -9.66 -10.21 -34.17
C MET A 44 -9.00 -10.36 -35.53
N GLU A 45 -8.43 -9.29 -36.06
CA GLU A 45 -7.74 -9.28 -37.35
C GLU A 45 -6.49 -10.18 -37.34
N ARG A 46 -5.67 -10.06 -36.31
CA ARG A 46 -4.39 -10.79 -36.21
C ARG A 46 -4.56 -12.30 -36.02
N TYR A 47 -5.54 -12.71 -35.18
CA TYR A 47 -5.72 -14.12 -34.81
C TYR A 47 -6.92 -14.80 -35.46
N GLY A 48 -7.70 -14.08 -36.26
CA GLY A 48 -8.89 -14.64 -36.93
C GLY A 48 -9.98 -15.07 -35.96
N VAL A 49 -10.14 -14.40 -34.83
CA VAL A 49 -11.05 -14.80 -33.74
C VAL A 49 -12.26 -13.88 -33.59
N ALA A 50 -13.31 -14.38 -32.98
CA ALA A 50 -14.47 -13.56 -32.63
C ALA A 50 -14.12 -12.51 -31.55
N ARG A 51 -14.88 -11.40 -31.53
CA ARG A 51 -14.71 -10.31 -30.57
C ARG A 51 -14.75 -10.80 -29.11
N ALA A 52 -15.65 -11.73 -28.80
CA ALA A 52 -15.76 -12.32 -27.46
C ALA A 52 -14.46 -13.00 -27.02
N THR A 53 -13.80 -13.73 -27.92
CA THR A 53 -12.51 -14.40 -27.66
C THR A 53 -11.39 -13.39 -27.44
N ALA A 54 -11.31 -12.34 -28.28
CA ALA A 54 -10.34 -11.25 -28.10
C ALA A 54 -10.52 -10.52 -26.78
N ARG A 55 -11.77 -10.20 -26.41
CA ARG A 55 -12.11 -9.59 -25.11
C ARG A 55 -11.73 -10.50 -23.95
N GLN A 56 -12.01 -11.78 -24.05
CA GLN A 56 -11.67 -12.77 -23.00
C GLN A 56 -10.17 -12.85 -22.79
N ALA A 57 -9.36 -12.82 -23.86
CA ALA A 57 -7.90 -12.78 -23.76
C ALA A 57 -7.40 -11.55 -23.00
N LEU A 58 -7.92 -10.36 -23.30
CA LEU A 58 -7.57 -9.15 -22.56
C LEU A 58 -8.05 -9.20 -21.11
N SER A 59 -9.24 -9.76 -20.87
CA SER A 59 -9.76 -9.94 -19.50
C SER A 59 -8.87 -10.84 -18.64
N VAL A 60 -8.25 -11.87 -19.21
CA VAL A 60 -7.27 -12.70 -18.48
C VAL A 60 -6.11 -11.86 -17.97
N LEU A 61 -5.52 -11.02 -18.84
CA LEU A 61 -4.40 -10.15 -18.44
C LEU A 61 -4.80 -9.10 -17.39
N ILE A 62 -6.02 -8.56 -17.50
CA ILE A 62 -6.57 -7.63 -16.52
C ILE A 62 -6.75 -8.30 -15.17
N ASN A 63 -7.34 -9.51 -15.15
CA ASN A 63 -7.53 -10.29 -13.93
C ASN A 63 -6.20 -10.74 -13.27
N GLU A 64 -5.15 -10.90 -14.08
CA GLU A 64 -3.79 -11.18 -13.61
C GLU A 64 -3.03 -9.93 -13.16
N GLY A 65 -3.63 -8.74 -13.30
CA GLY A 65 -2.99 -7.46 -12.96
C GLY A 65 -1.87 -7.04 -13.93
N LEU A 66 -1.73 -7.72 -15.09
CA LEU A 66 -0.75 -7.42 -16.13
C LEU A 66 -1.23 -6.37 -17.12
N ALA A 67 -2.50 -6.02 -17.08
CA ALA A 67 -3.09 -4.99 -17.91
C ALA A 67 -4.20 -4.25 -17.18
N VAL A 68 -4.54 -3.07 -17.66
CA VAL A 68 -5.63 -2.24 -17.16
C VAL A 68 -6.49 -1.72 -18.29
N ALA A 69 -7.82 -1.77 -18.10
CA ALA A 69 -8.75 -1.19 -19.03
C ALA A 69 -9.04 0.26 -18.65
N VAL A 70 -8.79 1.19 -19.56
CA VAL A 70 -9.16 2.61 -19.45
C VAL A 70 -10.37 2.87 -20.31
N ARG A 71 -11.50 3.27 -19.69
CA ARG A 71 -12.77 3.47 -20.39
C ARG A 71 -12.61 4.45 -21.55
N GLY A 72 -13.04 4.03 -22.74
CA GLY A 72 -12.97 4.84 -23.97
C GLY A 72 -11.60 4.96 -24.60
N SER A 73 -10.53 4.48 -23.94
CA SER A 73 -9.15 4.60 -24.40
C SER A 73 -8.54 3.28 -24.83
N GLY A 74 -8.81 2.17 -24.11
CA GLY A 74 -8.29 0.85 -24.46
C GLY A 74 -7.76 0.08 -23.29
N VAL A 75 -6.90 -0.91 -23.55
CA VAL A 75 -6.21 -1.72 -22.56
C VAL A 75 -4.72 -1.40 -22.62
N TYR A 76 -4.11 -1.24 -21.45
CA TYR A 76 -2.72 -0.82 -21.31
C TYR A 76 -1.94 -1.85 -20.50
N ALA A 77 -0.69 -2.09 -20.88
CA ALA A 77 0.21 -2.97 -20.13
C ALA A 77 0.51 -2.38 -18.76
N ARG A 78 0.62 -3.27 -17.76
CA ARG A 78 1.02 -2.92 -16.41
C ARG A 78 2.18 -3.79 -16.01
N LEU A 79 3.35 -3.18 -15.87
CA LEU A 79 4.53 -3.86 -15.34
C LEU A 79 4.55 -3.68 -13.84
N PHE A 80 4.51 -4.80 -13.14
CA PHE A 80 4.67 -4.79 -11.70
C PHE A 80 6.12 -4.43 -11.35
N ARG A 81 6.33 -3.22 -10.87
CA ARG A 81 7.59 -2.75 -10.29
C ARG A 81 7.40 -2.59 -8.79
N PRO A 82 7.60 -3.65 -7.99
CA PRO A 82 7.27 -3.62 -6.59
C PRO A 82 8.11 -2.61 -5.83
N LEU A 83 7.45 -1.87 -4.96
CA LEU A 83 8.09 -1.17 -3.86
C LEU A 83 8.41 -2.22 -2.79
N ARG A 84 9.69 -2.47 -2.55
CA ARG A 84 10.11 -3.42 -1.51
C ARG A 84 10.06 -2.75 -0.16
N ARG A 85 9.17 -3.22 0.70
CA ARG A 85 9.02 -2.76 2.06
C ARG A 85 9.68 -3.76 3.00
N HIS A 86 10.84 -3.39 3.54
CA HIS A 86 11.58 -4.21 4.49
C HIS A 86 10.98 -4.04 5.90
N GLY A 87 10.17 -5.01 6.38
CA GLY A 87 9.35 -4.91 7.57
C GLY A 87 10.13 -4.49 8.83
N ALA A 88 11.02 -5.33 9.33
CA ALA A 88 11.74 -5.08 10.58
C ALA A 88 12.80 -3.96 10.44
N ARG A 89 13.56 -3.93 9.36
CA ARG A 89 14.70 -3.03 9.16
C ARG A 89 14.32 -1.55 9.18
N ARG A 90 13.21 -1.18 8.52
CA ARG A 90 12.75 0.21 8.44
C ARG A 90 12.26 0.77 9.78
N LEU A 91 11.84 -0.12 10.70
CA LEU A 91 11.36 0.23 12.04
C LEU A 91 12.50 0.30 13.06
N SER A 92 13.73 -0.01 12.67
CA SER A 92 14.88 0.10 13.57
C SER A 92 15.18 1.56 13.91
N LYS A 93 15.64 1.79 15.15
CA LYS A 93 16.05 3.11 15.64
C LYS A 93 17.15 3.73 14.77
N GLU A 94 18.01 2.91 14.17
CA GLU A 94 19.08 3.35 13.26
C GLU A 94 18.48 3.97 11.98
N SER A 95 17.39 3.42 11.47
CA SER A 95 16.75 3.92 10.25
C SER A 95 16.18 5.33 10.43
N TRP A 96 15.31 5.54 11.42
CA TRP A 96 14.70 6.85 11.63
C TRP A 96 15.58 7.79 12.47
N GLY A 97 16.49 7.28 13.29
CA GLY A 97 17.50 8.06 13.99
C GLY A 97 18.53 8.70 13.07
N SER A 98 18.73 8.19 11.85
CA SER A 98 19.56 8.81 10.81
C SER A 98 18.92 10.04 10.14
N GLY A 99 17.74 10.44 10.59
CA GLY A 99 16.99 11.58 10.03
C GLY A 99 16.04 11.22 8.87
N ARG A 100 15.98 9.95 8.47
CA ARG A 100 15.01 9.50 7.45
C ARG A 100 13.68 9.17 8.11
N ALA A 101 12.60 9.63 7.53
CA ALA A 101 11.27 9.13 7.92
C ALA A 101 11.12 7.68 7.45
N ILE A 102 10.35 6.87 8.21
CA ILE A 102 10.18 5.43 7.94
C ILE A 102 9.73 5.15 6.49
N TRP A 103 8.82 5.96 5.97
CA TRP A 103 8.32 5.82 4.61
C TRP A 103 9.38 6.09 3.53
N GLN A 104 10.40 6.91 3.82
CA GLN A 104 11.51 7.17 2.89
C GLN A 104 12.42 5.95 2.68
N THR A 105 12.34 4.96 3.55
CA THR A 105 13.11 3.73 3.43
C THR A 105 12.45 2.70 2.50
N ASP A 106 11.19 2.90 2.13
CA ASP A 106 10.43 1.99 1.26
C ASP A 106 10.65 2.31 -0.24
N SER A 107 11.24 3.48 -0.57
CA SER A 107 11.48 3.90 -1.94
C SER A 107 12.97 4.03 -2.23
N ASP A 108 13.55 3.05 -2.88
CA ASP A 108 15.00 2.99 -3.12
C ASP A 108 15.56 4.13 -4.00
N THR A 109 14.78 4.80 -4.85
CA THR A 109 15.25 5.89 -5.73
C THR A 109 14.12 6.61 -6.48
N ARG A 110 12.85 6.27 -6.28
CA ARG A 110 11.72 6.84 -7.01
C ARG A 110 11.19 8.10 -6.33
N GLY A 111 10.63 9.02 -7.10
CA GLY A 111 9.99 10.23 -6.58
C GLY A 111 8.87 9.86 -5.61
N TYR A 112 9.11 10.06 -4.33
CA TYR A 112 8.15 9.78 -3.26
C TYR A 112 7.58 11.08 -2.72
N GLU A 113 6.27 11.21 -2.75
CA GLU A 113 5.57 12.42 -2.33
C GLU A 113 4.56 12.08 -1.24
N VAL A 114 4.31 13.05 -0.36
CA VAL A 114 3.25 12.98 0.65
C VAL A 114 2.20 14.03 0.30
N GLU A 115 0.96 13.60 0.18
CA GLU A 115 -0.15 14.45 -0.20
C GLU A 115 -1.31 14.35 0.79
N GLY A 116 -2.14 15.39 0.86
CA GLY A 116 -3.39 15.37 1.60
C GLY A 116 -3.22 15.17 3.10
N LEU A 117 -2.11 15.67 3.69
CA LEU A 117 -1.91 15.59 5.14
C LEU A 117 -2.95 16.43 5.87
N VAL A 118 -3.81 15.74 6.64
CA VAL A 118 -4.79 16.35 7.55
C VAL A 118 -4.39 15.99 8.98
N ILE A 119 -4.39 16.99 9.86
CA ILE A 119 -4.05 16.83 11.28
C ILE A 119 -5.19 17.43 12.09
N GLU A 120 -5.78 16.62 12.95
CA GLU A 120 -6.94 17.03 13.72
C GLU A 120 -7.02 16.25 15.04
N GLU A 121 -7.69 16.84 16.03
CA GLU A 121 -8.05 16.13 17.26
C GLU A 121 -9.44 15.54 17.09
N VAL A 122 -9.56 14.23 17.32
CA VAL A 122 -10.83 13.49 17.14
C VAL A 122 -11.05 12.51 18.28
N THR A 123 -12.30 12.18 18.53
CA THR A 123 -12.65 10.97 19.29
C THR A 123 -12.64 9.80 18.31
N PRO A 124 -11.67 8.88 18.39
CA PRO A 124 -11.55 7.80 17.43
C PRO A 124 -12.55 6.68 17.71
N ALA A 125 -12.59 5.68 16.82
CA ALA A 125 -13.36 4.46 17.04
C ALA A 125 -12.86 3.70 18.29
N GLU A 126 -13.75 2.94 18.93
CA GLU A 126 -13.48 2.23 20.18
C GLU A 126 -12.24 1.30 20.14
N HIS A 127 -12.02 0.63 18.99
CA HIS A 127 -10.85 -0.24 18.84
C HIS A 127 -9.53 0.52 18.94
N VAL A 128 -9.47 1.78 18.45
CA VAL A 128 -8.28 2.65 18.55
C VAL A 128 -8.02 3.01 20.01
N LEU A 129 -9.08 3.39 20.75
CA LEU A 129 -8.96 3.70 22.18
C LEU A 129 -8.42 2.50 22.98
N ARG A 130 -8.93 1.32 22.68
CA ARG A 130 -8.48 0.07 23.31
C ARG A 130 -7.03 -0.26 23.01
N ILE A 131 -6.59 -0.10 21.76
CA ILE A 131 -5.19 -0.37 21.36
C ILE A 131 -4.24 0.65 21.99
N LEU A 132 -4.65 1.91 22.09
CA LEU A 132 -3.87 2.97 22.74
C LEU A 132 -4.03 3.02 24.26
N GLU A 133 -4.76 2.08 24.85
CA GLU A 133 -5.03 2.01 26.31
C GLU A 133 -5.64 3.30 26.86
N LEU A 134 -6.55 3.92 26.09
CA LEU A 134 -7.20 5.17 26.44
C LEU A 134 -8.63 4.94 26.95
N PRO A 135 -9.14 5.79 27.86
CA PRO A 135 -10.50 5.70 28.35
C PRO A 135 -11.52 6.01 27.23
N GLU A 136 -12.76 5.54 27.42
CA GLU A 136 -13.88 5.86 26.55
C GLU A 136 -14.05 7.39 26.43
N GLY A 137 -14.31 7.86 25.21
CA GLY A 137 -14.47 9.28 24.92
C GLY A 137 -13.17 10.10 24.87
N ALA A 138 -12.02 9.49 25.09
CA ALA A 138 -10.75 10.20 24.94
C ALA A 138 -10.53 10.69 23.51
N THR A 139 -9.86 11.82 23.37
CA THR A 139 -9.42 12.35 22.08
C THR A 139 -8.00 11.89 21.74
N VAL A 140 -7.72 11.79 20.45
CA VAL A 140 -6.38 11.54 19.91
C VAL A 140 -6.05 12.54 18.83
N LEU A 141 -4.75 12.78 18.62
CA LEU A 141 -4.28 13.47 17.42
C LEU A 141 -4.29 12.47 16.26
N ARG A 142 -5.14 12.71 15.26
CA ARG A 142 -5.21 11.96 14.02
C ARG A 142 -4.39 12.66 12.94
N ARG A 143 -3.56 11.90 12.24
CA ARG A 143 -2.76 12.37 11.11
C ARG A 143 -3.02 11.45 9.93
N SER A 144 -3.84 11.88 8.97
CA SER A 144 -4.12 11.13 7.74
C SER A 144 -3.34 11.71 6.56
N ARG A 145 -2.88 10.85 5.66
CA ARG A 145 -2.06 11.24 4.49
C ARG A 145 -2.04 10.15 3.44
N ARG A 146 -1.79 10.56 2.20
CA ARG A 146 -1.48 9.65 1.08
C ARG A 146 0.00 9.72 0.75
N TYR A 147 0.49 8.62 0.22
CA TYR A 147 1.85 8.51 -0.30
C TYR A 147 1.78 8.16 -1.79
N LEU A 148 2.51 8.94 -2.58
CA LEU A 148 2.59 8.78 -4.01
C LEU A 148 4.00 8.31 -4.40
N VAL A 149 4.08 7.50 -5.43
CA VAL A 149 5.34 7.13 -6.09
C VAL A 149 5.17 7.38 -7.59
N ASP A 150 6.06 8.18 -8.15
CA ASP A 150 5.98 8.63 -9.54
C ASP A 150 4.60 9.24 -9.87
N GLY A 151 4.06 10.05 -8.94
CA GLY A 151 2.77 10.73 -9.07
C GLY A 151 1.53 9.83 -8.91
N ARG A 152 1.69 8.55 -8.55
CA ARG A 152 0.57 7.62 -8.30
C ARG A 152 0.39 7.35 -6.82
N PRO A 153 -0.84 7.45 -6.29
CA PRO A 153 -1.12 7.01 -4.92
C PRO A 153 -0.84 5.51 -4.78
N VAL A 154 -0.03 5.14 -3.79
CA VAL A 154 0.32 3.74 -3.51
C VAL A 154 -0.06 3.31 -2.11
N GLN A 155 -0.26 4.28 -1.21
CA GLN A 155 -0.57 4.01 0.19
C GLN A 155 -1.36 5.19 0.78
N SER A 156 -2.34 4.90 1.62
CA SER A 156 -2.88 5.82 2.61
C SER A 156 -2.51 5.37 4.02
N ALA A 157 -2.42 6.31 4.96
CA ALA A 157 -2.09 6.00 6.34
C ALA A 157 -2.77 6.98 7.30
N VAL A 158 -3.30 6.45 8.39
CA VAL A 158 -3.94 7.19 9.47
C VAL A 158 -3.24 6.85 10.78
N SER A 159 -2.43 7.79 11.29
CA SER A 159 -1.78 7.65 12.59
C SER A 159 -2.63 8.26 13.69
N HIS A 160 -2.74 7.57 14.80
CA HIS A 160 -3.40 8.00 16.02
C HIS A 160 -2.39 8.08 17.15
N LEU A 161 -2.27 9.24 17.78
CA LEU A 161 -1.34 9.53 18.87
C LEU A 161 -2.10 10.08 20.08
N SER A 162 -1.79 9.57 21.27
CA SER A 162 -2.38 10.09 22.50
C SER A 162 -1.80 11.47 22.86
N PRO A 163 -2.61 12.48 23.22
CA PRO A 163 -2.14 13.76 23.73
C PRO A 163 -1.25 13.64 24.97
N HIS A 164 -1.40 12.59 25.78
CA HIS A 164 -0.54 12.36 26.96
C HIS A 164 0.96 12.25 26.63
N LEU A 165 1.31 11.97 25.37
CA LEU A 165 2.71 11.89 24.93
C LEU A 165 3.47 13.22 25.03
N TRP A 166 2.77 14.34 25.07
CA TRP A 166 3.35 15.68 25.22
C TRP A 166 2.73 16.49 26.35
N GLU A 167 1.99 15.85 27.24
CA GLU A 167 1.39 16.51 28.40
C GLU A 167 2.47 17.20 29.26
N GLY A 168 2.22 18.48 29.61
CA GLY A 168 3.21 19.33 30.27
C GLY A 168 4.41 19.77 29.43
N ARG A 169 4.42 19.46 28.13
CA ARG A 169 5.45 19.83 27.14
C ARG A 169 4.84 20.33 25.82
N GLU A 170 3.62 20.85 25.85
CA GLU A 170 2.82 21.24 24.67
C GLU A 170 3.55 22.27 23.81
N ASP A 171 4.37 23.13 24.46
CA ASP A 171 5.16 24.18 23.82
C ASP A 171 6.56 23.72 23.37
N SER A 172 6.93 22.48 23.62
CA SER A 172 8.21 21.95 23.15
C SER A 172 8.25 21.89 21.61
N GLU A 173 9.44 22.02 21.03
CA GLU A 173 9.63 21.91 19.58
C GLU A 173 9.12 20.56 19.06
N ALA A 174 9.37 19.47 19.79
CA ALA A 174 8.91 18.13 19.44
C ALA A 174 7.38 18.04 19.39
N ALA A 175 6.67 18.56 20.42
CA ALA A 175 5.22 18.55 20.46
C ALA A 175 4.61 19.43 19.36
N ARG A 176 5.20 20.60 19.08
CA ARG A 176 4.77 21.46 17.97
C ARG A 176 4.93 20.75 16.62
N ARG A 177 6.05 20.07 16.38
CA ARG A 177 6.31 19.34 15.13
C ARG A 177 5.40 18.11 14.95
N ILE A 178 5.02 17.43 16.02
CA ILE A 178 4.02 16.33 15.93
C ILE A 178 2.68 16.88 15.40
N ARG A 179 2.30 18.10 15.79
CA ARG A 179 1.08 18.79 15.38
C ARG A 179 1.23 19.61 14.10
N ALA A 180 2.42 19.65 13.51
CA ALA A 180 2.70 20.38 12.27
C ALA A 180 2.68 19.47 11.05
N HIS A 181 2.53 20.07 9.86
CA HIS A 181 2.63 19.37 8.59
C HIS A 181 4.01 18.70 8.40
N ASP A 182 5.07 19.44 8.72
CA ASP A 182 6.43 18.90 8.72
C ASP A 182 6.85 18.50 10.14
N SER A 183 6.96 17.19 10.34
CA SER A 183 7.47 16.62 11.59
C SER A 183 9.00 16.65 11.71
N GLY A 184 9.68 17.11 10.67
CA GLY A 184 11.14 17.24 10.62
C GLY A 184 11.88 15.92 10.43
N PRO A 185 13.22 15.96 10.43
CA PRO A 185 14.07 14.78 10.24
C PRO A 185 13.73 13.65 11.22
N GLY A 186 13.66 12.40 10.72
CA GLY A 186 13.29 11.23 11.52
C GLY A 186 11.78 11.08 11.79
N GLY A 187 10.96 12.05 11.37
CA GLY A 187 9.52 11.98 11.47
C GLY A 187 8.98 11.95 12.90
N ILE A 188 7.79 11.39 13.07
CA ILE A 188 7.08 11.32 14.37
C ILE A 188 7.89 10.55 15.41
N TYR A 189 8.60 9.47 15.05
CA TYR A 189 9.32 8.67 16.02
C TYR A 189 10.54 9.38 16.62
N ALA A 190 11.20 10.25 15.85
CA ALA A 190 12.23 11.12 16.41
C ALA A 190 11.62 12.11 17.43
N ARG A 191 10.47 12.67 17.14
CA ARG A 191 9.75 13.57 18.06
C ARG A 191 9.28 12.87 19.33
N LEU A 192 8.74 11.65 19.20
CA LEU A 192 8.38 10.84 20.35
C LEU A 192 9.60 10.53 21.24
N THR A 193 10.75 10.28 20.62
CA THR A 193 12.01 10.04 21.35
C THR A 193 12.45 11.28 22.13
N GLU A 194 12.37 12.48 21.53
CA GLU A 194 12.69 13.76 22.21
C GLU A 194 11.75 14.03 23.38
N LEU A 195 10.52 13.53 23.31
CA LEU A 195 9.54 13.60 24.41
C LEU A 195 9.73 12.49 25.47
N GLY A 196 10.70 11.59 25.29
CA GLY A 196 10.97 10.49 26.23
C GLY A 196 10.15 9.23 25.96
N HIS A 197 9.44 9.16 24.84
CA HIS A 197 8.58 8.04 24.44
C HIS A 197 9.17 7.27 23.26
N THR A 198 10.44 6.87 23.34
CA THR A 198 11.13 6.17 22.26
C THR A 198 10.40 4.88 21.88
N PRO A 199 9.94 4.72 20.62
CA PRO A 199 9.42 3.43 20.14
C PRO A 199 10.52 2.36 20.19
N ALA A 200 10.22 1.19 20.75
CA ALA A 200 11.15 0.08 20.90
C ALA A 200 10.60 -1.26 20.40
N HIS A 201 9.27 -1.42 20.42
CA HIS A 201 8.61 -2.62 19.94
C HIS A 201 7.53 -2.22 18.92
N PHE A 202 7.36 -3.06 17.91
CA PHE A 202 6.36 -2.85 16.88
C PHE A 202 5.61 -4.16 16.64
N THR A 203 4.30 -4.03 16.51
CA THR A 203 3.45 -5.10 15.99
C THR A 203 2.87 -4.63 14.67
N GLU A 204 2.95 -5.47 13.64
CA GLU A 204 2.28 -5.24 12.36
C GLU A 204 1.35 -6.44 12.07
N GLU A 205 0.06 -6.17 11.99
CA GLU A 205 -0.94 -7.12 11.54
C GLU A 205 -1.29 -6.80 10.09
N ILE A 206 -1.16 -7.80 9.20
CA ILE A 206 -1.30 -7.60 7.75
C ILE A 206 -2.37 -8.53 7.21
N ARG A 207 -3.32 -7.94 6.49
CA ARG A 207 -4.40 -8.65 5.83
C ARG A 207 -4.54 -8.23 4.37
N ALA A 208 -4.63 -9.19 3.47
CA ALA A 208 -5.04 -8.92 2.09
C ALA A 208 -6.57 -9.00 1.98
N ARG A 209 -7.18 -7.98 1.34
CA ARG A 209 -8.63 -7.93 1.08
C ARG A 209 -8.94 -7.09 -0.16
N MET A 210 -10.18 -7.13 -0.60
CA MET A 210 -10.65 -6.16 -1.59
C MET A 210 -10.82 -4.78 -0.95
N PRO A 211 -10.55 -3.69 -1.69
CA PRO A 211 -10.74 -2.34 -1.19
C PRO A 211 -12.22 -1.99 -1.01
N THR A 212 -12.49 -1.04 -0.12
CA THR A 212 -13.79 -0.37 -0.10
C THR A 212 -13.91 0.59 -1.30
N PRO A 213 -15.14 1.07 -1.63
CA PRO A 213 -15.30 2.10 -2.66
C PRO A 213 -14.47 3.36 -2.41
N GLU A 214 -14.41 3.81 -1.15
CA GLU A 214 -13.66 5.00 -0.72
C GLU A 214 -12.15 4.79 -0.91
N GLU A 215 -11.62 3.65 -0.49
CA GLU A 215 -10.21 3.29 -0.66
C GLU A 215 -9.83 3.17 -2.14
N SER A 216 -10.74 2.64 -2.96
CA SER A 216 -10.53 2.54 -4.41
C SER A 216 -10.41 3.92 -5.07
N VAL A 217 -11.19 4.89 -4.60
CA VAL A 217 -11.11 6.28 -5.07
C VAL A 217 -9.87 6.97 -4.52
N GLU A 218 -9.59 6.83 -3.21
CA GLU A 218 -8.47 7.48 -2.55
C GLU A 218 -7.12 7.04 -3.13
N LEU A 219 -6.96 5.76 -3.42
CA LEU A 219 -5.73 5.19 -3.98
C LEU A 219 -5.76 5.04 -5.51
N GLU A 220 -6.82 5.53 -6.16
CA GLU A 220 -6.99 5.43 -7.63
C GLU A 220 -6.79 4.00 -8.14
N LEU A 221 -7.33 3.02 -7.39
CA LEU A 221 -7.11 1.60 -7.66
C LEU A 221 -7.85 1.16 -8.92
N PHE A 222 -7.21 0.31 -9.69
CA PHE A 222 -7.88 -0.33 -10.81
C PHE A 222 -8.84 -1.43 -10.34
N PRO A 223 -9.94 -1.66 -11.08
CA PRO A 223 -10.87 -2.74 -10.76
C PRO A 223 -10.16 -4.08 -10.58
N GLY A 224 -10.48 -4.80 -9.51
CA GLY A 224 -9.88 -6.10 -9.20
C GLY A 224 -8.52 -6.04 -8.48
N THR A 225 -8.00 -4.85 -8.18
CA THR A 225 -6.77 -4.71 -7.39
C THR A 225 -7.08 -4.91 -5.91
N PRO A 226 -6.47 -5.90 -5.22
CA PRO A 226 -6.58 -6.05 -3.77
C PRO A 226 -5.74 -4.98 -3.05
N VAL A 227 -6.07 -4.73 -1.79
CA VAL A 227 -5.24 -3.93 -0.89
C VAL A 227 -4.59 -4.81 0.17
N LEU A 228 -3.44 -4.35 0.67
CA LEU A 228 -2.85 -4.82 1.91
C LEU A 228 -3.23 -3.83 3.01
N GLU A 229 -4.10 -4.27 3.90
CA GLU A 229 -4.45 -3.56 5.12
C GLU A 229 -3.42 -3.92 6.18
N MET A 230 -2.82 -2.91 6.80
CA MET A 230 -1.84 -3.11 7.86
C MET A 230 -2.20 -2.26 9.07
N ALA A 231 -2.36 -2.90 10.20
CA ALA A 231 -2.48 -2.26 11.50
C ALA A 231 -1.12 -2.34 12.21
N ARG A 232 -0.52 -1.19 12.51
CA ARG A 232 0.76 -1.13 13.21
C ARG A 232 0.61 -0.42 14.54
N THR A 233 1.05 -1.07 15.60
CA THR A 233 1.19 -0.47 16.93
C THR A 233 2.65 -0.29 17.26
N ALA A 234 3.04 0.93 17.62
CA ALA A 234 4.35 1.24 18.15
C ALA A 234 4.27 1.36 19.68
N LEU A 235 5.18 0.69 20.38
CA LEU A 235 5.24 0.66 21.84
C LEU A 235 6.63 1.06 22.33
N THR A 236 6.67 1.66 23.52
CA THR A 236 7.94 1.95 24.23
C THR A 236 8.62 0.66 24.70
N GLY A 237 9.84 0.77 25.25
CA GLY A 237 10.52 -0.36 25.92
C GLY A 237 9.80 -0.93 27.14
N HIS A 238 8.81 -0.22 27.67
CA HIS A 238 7.91 -0.68 28.74
C HIS A 238 6.55 -1.13 28.21
N HIS A 239 6.46 -1.45 26.91
CA HIS A 239 5.25 -1.90 26.21
C HIS A 239 4.05 -0.93 26.30
N ARG A 240 4.28 0.36 26.48
CA ARG A 240 3.21 1.37 26.42
C ARG A 240 3.00 1.83 24.99
N PRO A 241 1.77 1.83 24.48
CA PRO A 241 1.48 2.26 23.11
C PRO A 241 1.73 3.76 22.93
N VAL A 242 2.38 4.13 21.85
CA VAL A 242 2.70 5.52 21.49
C VAL A 242 2.11 5.94 20.15
N GLU A 243 1.86 5.01 19.26
CA GLU A 243 1.15 5.23 18.00
C GLU A 243 0.38 3.98 17.61
N PHE A 244 -0.84 4.18 17.13
CA PHE A 244 -1.55 3.20 16.32
C PHE A 244 -1.72 3.76 14.91
N ASN A 245 -1.35 2.99 13.89
CA ASN A 245 -1.35 3.43 12.51
C ASN A 245 -2.05 2.41 11.63
N GLU A 246 -3.14 2.84 10.99
CA GLU A 246 -3.89 2.10 9.99
C GLU A 246 -3.36 2.48 8.62
N ILE A 247 -2.97 1.49 7.84
CA ILE A 247 -2.29 1.69 6.56
C ILE A 247 -2.98 0.82 5.51
N ILE A 248 -3.37 1.43 4.40
CA ILE A 248 -3.92 0.75 3.24
C ILE A 248 -2.93 0.92 2.09
N MET A 249 -2.51 -0.18 1.51
CA MET A 249 -1.51 -0.19 0.42
C MET A 249 -2.11 -0.82 -0.84
N ASP A 250 -1.83 -0.26 -1.99
CA ASP A 250 -2.10 -0.91 -3.28
C ASP A 250 -1.34 -2.23 -3.36
N GLY A 251 -2.04 -3.37 -3.25
CA GLY A 251 -1.43 -4.70 -3.25
C GLY A 251 -0.68 -5.03 -4.54
N SER A 252 -0.91 -4.30 -5.61
CA SER A 252 -0.15 -4.42 -6.86
C SER A 252 1.15 -3.61 -6.88
N ALA A 253 1.33 -2.69 -5.93
CA ALA A 253 2.51 -1.83 -5.85
C ALA A 253 3.53 -2.31 -4.83
N TYR A 254 3.17 -3.18 -3.87
CA TYR A 254 4.06 -3.56 -2.78
C TYR A 254 4.45 -5.04 -2.78
N VAL A 255 5.71 -5.29 -2.39
CA VAL A 255 6.19 -6.57 -1.85
C VAL A 255 6.65 -6.33 -0.43
N LEU A 256 6.08 -7.05 0.52
CA LEU A 256 6.54 -7.04 1.90
C LEU A 256 7.65 -8.07 2.05
N GLN A 257 8.81 -7.64 2.50
CA GLN A 257 9.96 -8.49 2.73
C GLN A 257 10.33 -8.49 4.20
N TYR A 258 10.42 -9.68 4.78
CA TYR A 258 10.87 -9.90 6.15
C TYR A 258 12.08 -10.81 6.12
N ASP A 259 13.19 -10.37 6.73
CA ASP A 259 14.41 -11.14 6.86
C ASP A 259 14.58 -11.50 8.34
N PHE A 260 14.83 -12.76 8.64
CA PHE A 260 15.00 -13.29 9.98
C PHE A 260 16.27 -14.10 10.05
N ASP A 261 17.00 -13.96 11.15
CA ASP A 261 18.07 -14.88 11.50
C ASP A 261 17.46 -16.07 12.25
N ALA A 262 17.90 -17.30 11.95
CA ALA A 262 17.41 -18.55 12.53
C ALA A 262 18.38 -19.12 13.58
#